data_c6c38eba43dbc9b0605a3f88d9b23afc
#
_entry.id   c6c38eba43dbc9b0605a3f88d9b23afc
#
_cell.length_a   1.000
_cell.length_b   1.000
_cell.length_c   1.000
_cell.angle_alpha   90.00
_cell.angle_beta   90.00
_cell.angle_gamma   90.00
#
_symmetry.space_group_name_H-M   'P 1'
#
loop_
_entity.id
_entity.type
_entity.pdbx_description
1 polymer ?
#
loop_
_entity_poly.entity_id
_entity_poly.type
_entity_poly.pdbx_seq_one_letter_code
_entity_poly.pdbx_strand_id
1 'polypeptide(L)'
;MQKEFELKYGGHPMKNEEIKKKWEETVVKKYGGLSPLCSEEVREKAMDTMNKNNLVATSSQQKEICKILKELFPDSICELNYPELRVYLDVLFESNNIKIDVEYDGSHWHKDRQKEDRRRDEFLKGKNYKILRIKSAHDIPDSNQLKEKIEELLLTDKKFSEIILSDW
;
A
#
# COMPACT_ATOMS: atom_id res chain seq x y z
N MET A 1 34.31 -6.99 -22.30
CA MET A 1 33.04 -7.54 -21.75
C MET A 1 32.11 -8.08 -22.86
N GLN A 2 31.56 -7.23 -23.75
CA GLN A 2 30.58 -7.67 -24.77
C GLN A 2 31.19 -8.72 -25.76
N LYS A 3 32.41 -8.51 -26.24
CA LYS A 3 33.15 -9.45 -27.11
C LYS A 3 33.49 -10.79 -26.45
N GLU A 4 33.73 -10.82 -25.13
CA GLU A 4 33.98 -12.06 -24.38
C GLU A 4 32.72 -12.90 -24.24
N PHE A 5 31.56 -12.28 -24.05
CA PHE A 5 30.28 -12.99 -24.04
C PHE A 5 29.88 -13.56 -25.39
N GLU A 6 30.18 -12.85 -26.49
CA GLU A 6 29.97 -13.38 -27.85
C GLU A 6 30.85 -14.60 -28.15
N LEU A 7 32.12 -14.56 -27.75
CA LEU A 7 33.06 -15.69 -27.94
C LEU A 7 32.68 -16.91 -27.07
N LYS A 8 32.22 -16.70 -25.83
CA LYS A 8 31.98 -17.79 -24.89
C LYS A 8 30.56 -18.37 -24.96
N TYR A 9 29.55 -17.56 -25.30
CA TYR A 9 28.15 -17.94 -25.24
C TYR A 9 27.35 -17.64 -26.51
N GLY A 10 27.98 -17.18 -27.59
CA GLY A 10 27.30 -16.79 -28.83
C GLY A 10 26.40 -15.53 -28.66
N GLY A 11 26.72 -14.71 -27.66
CA GLY A 11 25.94 -13.50 -27.35
C GLY A 11 25.70 -13.32 -25.83
N HIS A 12 24.62 -12.62 -25.49
CA HIS A 12 24.27 -12.44 -24.07
C HIS A 12 23.93 -13.79 -23.41
N PRO A 13 24.49 -14.13 -22.22
CA PRO A 13 24.34 -15.46 -21.61
C PRO A 13 22.89 -15.93 -21.49
N MET A 14 21.94 -15.00 -21.26
CA MET A 14 20.51 -15.32 -21.16
C MET A 14 19.82 -15.70 -22.48
N LYS A 15 20.54 -15.61 -23.62
CA LYS A 15 20.09 -16.18 -24.91
C LYS A 15 20.38 -17.66 -25.01
N ASN A 16 21.29 -18.21 -24.19
CA ASN A 16 21.58 -19.64 -24.13
C ASN A 16 20.53 -20.32 -23.25
N GLU A 17 19.76 -21.25 -23.83
CA GLU A 17 18.64 -21.91 -23.16
C GLU A 17 19.05 -22.71 -21.90
N GLU A 18 20.24 -23.33 -21.90
CA GLU A 18 20.74 -24.06 -20.73
C GLU A 18 21.08 -23.13 -19.58
N ILE A 19 21.71 -21.99 -19.87
CA ILE A 19 22.03 -20.98 -18.86
C ILE A 19 20.75 -20.35 -18.30
N LYS A 20 19.82 -20.04 -19.20
CA LYS A 20 18.50 -19.48 -18.80
C LYS A 20 17.76 -20.45 -17.89
N LYS A 21 17.67 -21.72 -18.26
CA LYS A 21 17.02 -22.76 -17.46
C LYS A 21 17.65 -22.91 -16.06
N LYS A 22 19.00 -22.99 -15.99
CA LYS A 22 19.72 -23.05 -14.70
C LYS A 22 19.47 -21.80 -13.84
N TRP A 23 19.40 -20.63 -14.46
CA TRP A 23 19.08 -19.40 -13.76
C TRP A 23 17.65 -19.43 -13.22
N GLU A 24 16.66 -19.81 -14.05
CA GLU A 24 15.26 -19.94 -13.67
C GLU A 24 15.09 -20.93 -12.49
N GLU A 25 15.69 -22.11 -12.57
CA GLU A 25 15.67 -23.11 -11.49
C GLU A 25 16.27 -22.54 -10.19
N THR A 26 17.38 -21.81 -10.30
CA THR A 26 18.05 -21.19 -9.14
C THR A 26 17.18 -20.11 -8.51
N VAL A 27 16.56 -19.25 -9.32
CA VAL A 27 15.70 -18.15 -8.86
C VAL A 27 14.43 -18.70 -8.24
N VAL A 28 13.78 -19.67 -8.86
CA VAL A 28 12.59 -20.35 -8.32
C VAL A 28 12.90 -21.02 -6.97
N LYS A 29 14.02 -21.75 -6.89
CA LYS A 29 14.45 -22.39 -5.64
C LYS A 29 14.71 -21.40 -4.52
N LYS A 30 15.29 -20.24 -4.85
CA LYS A 30 15.69 -19.22 -3.87
C LYS A 30 14.53 -18.31 -3.43
N TYR A 31 13.63 -17.95 -4.34
CA TYR A 31 12.63 -16.91 -4.12
C TYR A 31 11.18 -17.39 -4.27
N GLY A 32 10.96 -18.66 -4.62
CA GLY A 32 9.62 -19.22 -4.81
C GLY A 32 8.96 -18.82 -6.15
N GLY A 33 9.70 -18.19 -7.08
CA GLY A 33 9.20 -17.78 -8.40
C GLY A 33 10.29 -17.13 -9.24
N LEU A 34 9.96 -16.69 -10.45
CA LEU A 34 10.91 -16.14 -11.43
C LEU A 34 11.42 -14.72 -11.10
N SER A 35 11.01 -14.14 -10.01
CA SER A 35 11.47 -12.84 -9.54
C SER A 35 11.87 -12.89 -8.08
N PRO A 36 12.92 -12.17 -7.65
CA PRO A 36 13.23 -11.99 -6.23
C PRO A 36 12.05 -11.48 -5.41
N LEU A 37 11.17 -10.68 -6.01
CA LEU A 37 9.96 -10.17 -5.36
C LEU A 37 8.88 -11.24 -5.09
N CYS A 38 9.06 -12.49 -5.54
CA CYS A 38 8.22 -13.61 -5.13
C CYS A 38 8.48 -14.01 -3.68
N SER A 39 9.69 -13.73 -3.14
CA SER A 39 10.00 -13.92 -1.72
C SER A 39 9.38 -12.81 -0.88
N GLU A 40 8.66 -13.20 0.18
CA GLU A 40 8.07 -12.27 1.16
C GLU A 40 9.15 -11.40 1.81
N GLU A 41 10.23 -12.01 2.29
CA GLU A 41 11.36 -11.31 2.91
C GLU A 41 11.97 -10.23 1.98
N VAL A 42 12.10 -10.53 0.69
CA VAL A 42 12.65 -9.56 -0.28
C VAL A 42 11.67 -8.43 -0.53
N ARG A 43 10.36 -8.73 -0.60
CA ARG A 43 9.33 -7.68 -0.72
C ARG A 43 9.33 -6.75 0.49
N GLU A 44 9.34 -7.29 1.70
CA GLU A 44 9.37 -6.49 2.93
C GLU A 44 10.59 -5.56 2.96
N LYS A 45 11.79 -6.09 2.67
CA LYS A 45 13.00 -5.27 2.60
C LYS A 45 12.95 -4.19 1.52
N ALA A 46 12.38 -4.52 0.35
CA ALA A 46 12.21 -3.55 -0.73
C ALA A 46 11.23 -2.44 -0.32
N MET A 47 10.12 -2.82 0.30
CA MET A 47 9.12 -1.88 0.81
C MET A 47 9.70 -0.97 1.90
N ASP A 48 10.40 -1.53 2.89
CA ASP A 48 11.09 -0.74 3.92
C ASP A 48 12.07 0.26 3.33
N THR A 49 12.83 -0.17 2.31
CA THR A 49 13.80 0.69 1.63
C THR A 49 13.09 1.83 0.87
N MET A 50 11.99 1.53 0.19
CA MET A 50 11.19 2.53 -0.51
C MET A 50 10.61 3.57 0.47
N ASN A 51 10.11 3.10 1.61
CA ASN A 51 9.54 3.97 2.64
C ASN A 51 10.62 4.87 3.26
N LYS A 52 11.76 4.31 3.68
CA LYS A 52 12.89 5.05 4.23
C LYS A 52 13.44 6.13 3.29
N ASN A 53 13.36 5.89 1.99
CA ASN A 53 13.81 6.82 0.96
C ASN A 53 12.70 7.73 0.42
N ASN A 54 11.51 7.73 1.02
CA ASN A 54 10.33 8.48 0.55
C ASN A 54 9.99 8.24 -0.92
N LEU A 55 10.20 7.01 -1.41
CA LEU A 55 9.92 6.61 -2.80
C LEU A 55 8.49 6.10 -3.00
N VAL A 56 7.73 5.94 -1.92
CA VAL A 56 6.32 5.57 -2.00
C VAL A 56 5.53 6.81 -2.43
N ALA A 57 4.84 6.69 -3.56
CA ALA A 57 4.04 7.79 -4.09
C ALA A 57 2.89 8.13 -3.10
N THR A 58 2.80 9.38 -2.72
CA THR A 58 1.75 9.91 -1.85
C THR A 58 1.03 11.03 -2.58
N SER A 59 -0.28 10.92 -2.71
CA SER A 59 -1.08 11.96 -3.35
C SER A 59 -1.15 13.23 -2.49
N SER A 60 -1.48 14.36 -3.13
CA SER A 60 -1.75 15.62 -2.42
C SER A 60 -2.94 15.50 -1.48
N GLN A 61 -3.95 14.72 -1.87
CA GLN A 61 -5.15 14.44 -1.08
C GLN A 61 -4.81 13.68 0.20
N GLN A 62 -4.02 12.62 0.12
CA GLN A 62 -3.56 11.87 1.31
C GLN A 62 -2.80 12.76 2.29
N LYS A 63 -1.92 13.64 1.77
CA LYS A 63 -1.17 14.60 2.60
C LYS A 63 -2.08 15.59 3.31
N GLU A 64 -3.05 16.15 2.61
CA GLU A 64 -3.97 17.11 3.18
C GLU A 64 -4.93 16.47 4.19
N ILE A 65 -5.45 15.25 3.91
CA ILE A 65 -6.24 14.46 4.87
C ILE A 65 -5.44 14.21 6.16
N CYS A 66 -4.19 13.75 6.04
CA CYS A 66 -3.33 13.52 7.21
C CYS A 66 -3.09 14.81 8.01
N LYS A 67 -2.92 15.95 7.34
CA LYS A 67 -2.77 17.26 7.99
C LYS A 67 -4.04 17.66 8.75
N ILE A 68 -5.21 17.56 8.11
CA ILE A 68 -6.52 17.86 8.76
C ILE A 68 -6.72 16.96 9.97
N LEU A 69 -6.42 15.66 9.86
CA LEU A 69 -6.56 14.73 10.99
C LEU A 69 -5.65 15.10 12.17
N LYS A 70 -4.42 15.53 11.91
CA LYS A 70 -3.50 16.03 12.97
C LYS A 70 -4.02 17.30 13.65
N GLU A 71 -4.64 18.20 12.89
CA GLU A 71 -5.25 19.43 13.43
C GLU A 71 -6.50 19.12 14.28
N LEU A 72 -7.35 18.19 13.83
CA LEU A 72 -8.56 17.78 14.53
C LEU A 72 -8.28 16.94 15.79
N PHE A 73 -7.24 16.13 15.78
CA PHE A 73 -6.88 15.17 16.82
C PHE A 73 -5.39 15.29 17.17
N PRO A 74 -4.98 16.35 17.87
CA PRO A 74 -3.55 16.64 18.09
C PRO A 74 -2.81 15.58 18.91
N ASP A 75 -3.52 14.81 19.74
CA ASP A 75 -2.95 13.73 20.56
C ASP A 75 -2.92 12.38 19.84
N SER A 76 -3.31 12.33 18.56
CA SER A 76 -3.31 11.10 17.75
C SER A 76 -2.01 10.93 16.96
N ILE A 77 -1.74 9.69 16.59
CA ILE A 77 -0.71 9.37 15.58
C ILE A 77 -1.38 9.43 14.21
N CYS A 78 -0.75 10.14 13.27
CA CYS A 78 -1.17 10.17 11.87
C CYS A 78 0.06 10.05 10.97
N GLU A 79 0.19 8.95 10.27
CA GLU A 79 1.35 8.62 9.43
C GLU A 79 0.93 8.25 8.00
N LEU A 80 1.63 8.82 7.02
CA LEU A 80 1.44 8.53 5.60
C LEU A 80 2.21 7.28 5.18
N ASN A 81 1.65 6.50 4.28
CA ASN A 81 2.26 5.30 3.71
C ASN A 81 2.80 4.34 4.79
N TYR A 82 2.03 4.15 5.85
CA TYR A 82 2.43 3.28 6.94
C TYR A 82 2.52 1.82 6.48
N PRO A 83 3.68 1.16 6.67
CA PRO A 83 3.82 -0.24 6.29
C PRO A 83 3.17 -1.15 7.34
N GLU A 84 2.14 -1.91 6.94
CA GLU A 84 1.53 -2.94 7.77
C GLU A 84 1.70 -4.30 7.09
N LEU A 85 2.77 -5.03 7.46
CA LEU A 85 3.13 -6.35 6.92
C LEU A 85 3.16 -6.39 5.38
N ARG A 86 2.05 -6.71 4.73
CA ARG A 86 1.94 -6.92 3.27
C ARG A 86 1.28 -5.77 2.53
N VAL A 87 0.83 -4.76 3.24
CA VAL A 87 0.09 -3.64 2.67
C VAL A 87 0.66 -2.31 3.14
N TYR A 88 0.49 -1.27 2.35
CA TYR A 88 0.68 0.10 2.81
C TYR A 88 -0.68 0.71 3.07
N LEU A 89 -0.77 1.39 4.20
CA LEU A 89 -1.93 2.22 4.53
C LEU A 89 -1.68 3.60 3.92
N ASP A 90 -2.67 4.16 3.26
CA ASP A 90 -2.57 5.53 2.73
C ASP A 90 -2.30 6.51 3.87
N VAL A 91 -3.12 6.45 4.91
CA VAL A 91 -2.93 7.17 6.15
C VAL A 91 -3.27 6.28 7.33
N LEU A 92 -2.28 5.95 8.16
CA LEU A 92 -2.54 5.39 9.49
C LEU A 92 -3.01 6.51 10.40
N PHE A 93 -4.18 6.35 11.01
CA PHE A 93 -4.64 7.14 12.14
C PHE A 93 -4.76 6.24 13.38
N GLU A 94 -4.14 6.64 14.49
CA GLU A 94 -4.22 5.89 15.75
C GLU A 94 -4.55 6.84 16.91
N SER A 95 -5.60 6.51 17.66
CA SER A 95 -6.01 7.19 18.88
C SER A 95 -6.57 6.18 19.87
N ASN A 96 -6.22 6.31 21.17
CA ASN A 96 -6.68 5.42 22.24
C ASN A 96 -6.49 3.91 21.94
N ASN A 97 -5.38 3.54 21.34
CA ASN A 97 -5.06 2.18 20.87
C ASN A 97 -6.03 1.64 19.79
N ILE A 98 -6.82 2.49 19.17
CA ILE A 98 -7.66 2.15 18.01
C ILE A 98 -6.94 2.62 16.77
N LYS A 99 -6.66 1.68 15.86
CA LYS A 99 -6.03 1.93 14.56
C LYS A 99 -7.08 2.02 13.47
N ILE A 100 -7.02 3.09 12.69
CA ILE A 100 -7.89 3.31 11.53
C ILE A 100 -7.00 3.48 10.30
N ASP A 101 -7.25 2.67 9.29
CA ASP A 101 -6.73 2.86 7.95
C ASP A 101 -7.64 3.83 7.20
N VAL A 102 -7.11 4.99 6.85
CA VAL A 102 -7.84 6.01 6.08
C VAL A 102 -7.36 5.96 4.64
N GLU A 103 -8.19 5.38 3.77
CA GLU A 103 -7.94 5.17 2.35
C GLU A 103 -8.58 6.26 1.51
N TYR A 104 -7.83 6.77 0.54
CA TYR A 104 -8.33 7.70 -0.47
C TYR A 104 -8.45 7.02 -1.83
N ASP A 105 -9.67 6.67 -2.20
CA ASP A 105 -9.98 6.02 -3.47
C ASP A 105 -10.27 7.07 -4.56
N GLY A 106 -9.33 7.27 -5.46
CA GLY A 106 -9.52 8.08 -6.66
C GLY A 106 -10.31 7.31 -7.73
N SER A 107 -11.28 7.95 -8.39
CA SER A 107 -12.18 7.32 -9.37
C SER A 107 -11.48 6.58 -10.52
N HIS A 108 -10.24 6.94 -10.83
CA HIS A 108 -9.50 6.40 -11.98
C HIS A 108 -8.89 5.00 -11.73
N TRP A 109 -8.67 4.60 -10.47
CA TRP A 109 -7.86 3.42 -10.14
C TRP A 109 -8.67 2.22 -9.64
N HIS A 110 -9.96 2.38 -9.28
CA HIS A 110 -10.71 1.38 -8.52
C HIS A 110 -11.73 0.54 -9.30
N LYS A 111 -11.94 0.80 -10.60
CA LYS A 111 -12.96 0.06 -11.38
C LYS A 111 -12.75 -1.45 -11.46
N ASP A 112 -11.50 -1.92 -11.39
CA ASP A 112 -11.16 -3.34 -11.61
C ASP A 112 -10.55 -4.05 -10.38
N ARG A 113 -10.38 -3.37 -9.23
CA ARG A 113 -9.66 -3.90 -8.05
C ARG A 113 -10.53 -4.35 -6.87
N GLN A 114 -11.83 -4.42 -7.03
CA GLN A 114 -12.76 -4.73 -5.93
C GLN A 114 -12.45 -6.02 -5.16
N LYS A 115 -11.85 -7.05 -5.80
CA LYS A 115 -11.49 -8.31 -5.14
C LYS A 115 -10.24 -8.15 -4.27
N GLU A 116 -9.27 -7.39 -4.75
CA GLU A 116 -8.03 -7.09 -4.03
C GLU A 116 -8.32 -6.19 -2.83
N ASP A 117 -9.15 -5.16 -3.02
CA ASP A 117 -9.58 -4.25 -1.95
C ASP A 117 -10.30 -5.01 -0.83
N ARG A 118 -11.23 -5.92 -1.17
CA ARG A 118 -11.90 -6.75 -0.16
C ARG A 118 -10.93 -7.63 0.63
N ARG A 119 -9.96 -8.28 -0.04
CA ARG A 119 -8.95 -9.09 0.63
C ARG A 119 -8.08 -8.27 1.56
N ARG A 120 -7.72 -7.06 1.14
CA ARG A 120 -6.98 -6.09 1.95
C ARG A 120 -7.79 -5.68 3.18
N ASP A 121 -9.04 -5.31 2.99
CA ASP A 121 -9.95 -4.94 4.08
C ASP A 121 -10.14 -6.08 5.10
N GLU A 122 -10.35 -7.31 4.62
CA GLU A 122 -10.45 -8.49 5.49
C GLU A 122 -9.16 -8.75 6.29
N PHE A 123 -8.01 -8.62 5.65
CA PHE A 123 -6.71 -8.74 6.31
C PHE A 123 -6.55 -7.69 7.41
N LEU A 124 -6.83 -6.42 7.13
CA LEU A 124 -6.71 -5.33 8.10
C LEU A 124 -7.72 -5.46 9.25
N LYS A 125 -8.97 -5.84 8.95
CA LYS A 125 -9.98 -6.13 9.98
C LYS A 125 -9.56 -7.30 10.90
N GLY A 126 -8.90 -8.32 10.34
CA GLY A 126 -8.30 -9.41 11.10
C GLY A 126 -7.16 -8.98 12.02
N LYS A 127 -6.52 -7.85 11.73
CA LYS A 127 -5.48 -7.20 12.54
C LYS A 127 -6.03 -6.12 13.49
N ASN A 128 -7.35 -6.09 13.69
CA ASN A 128 -8.05 -5.09 14.50
C ASN A 128 -8.00 -3.65 13.98
N TYR A 129 -7.67 -3.45 12.71
CA TYR A 129 -7.87 -2.14 12.09
C TYR A 129 -9.35 -1.88 11.85
N LYS A 130 -9.73 -0.62 11.95
CA LYS A 130 -10.94 -0.06 11.37
C LYS A 130 -10.57 0.62 10.05
N ILE A 131 -11.54 0.80 9.15
CA ILE A 131 -11.29 1.34 7.83
C ILE A 131 -12.23 2.50 7.58
N LEU A 132 -11.67 3.64 7.20
CA LEU A 132 -12.39 4.77 6.63
C LEU A 132 -12.01 4.91 5.16
N ARG A 133 -12.98 4.74 4.26
CA ARG A 133 -12.77 4.87 2.83
C ARG A 133 -13.36 6.17 2.30
N ILE A 134 -12.54 6.98 1.64
CA ILE A 134 -12.92 8.26 1.05
C ILE A 134 -12.92 8.10 -0.47
N LYS A 135 -14.10 8.21 -1.07
CA LYS A 135 -14.31 8.07 -2.51
C LYS A 135 -14.51 9.44 -3.15
N SER A 136 -13.59 9.82 -4.02
CA SER A 136 -13.62 11.09 -4.74
C SER A 136 -12.76 11.03 -5.99
N ALA A 137 -13.08 11.80 -7.01
CA ALA A 137 -12.20 11.96 -8.14
C ALA A 137 -10.99 12.83 -7.81
N HIS A 138 -11.22 13.96 -7.13
CA HIS A 138 -10.17 14.96 -6.83
C HIS A 138 -10.36 15.67 -5.48
N ASP A 139 -11.59 15.74 -4.97
CA ASP A 139 -11.93 16.50 -3.77
C ASP A 139 -11.51 15.77 -2.50
N ILE A 140 -11.43 16.50 -1.40
CA ILE A 140 -11.23 15.96 -0.06
C ILE A 140 -12.43 16.30 0.81
N PRO A 141 -12.78 15.47 1.80
CA PRO A 141 -13.85 15.79 2.74
C PRO A 141 -13.50 17.03 3.54
N ASP A 142 -14.51 17.79 3.93
CA ASP A 142 -14.32 18.86 4.90
C ASP A 142 -13.98 18.31 6.30
N SER A 143 -13.47 19.18 7.16
CA SER A 143 -13.02 18.82 8.50
C SER A 143 -14.13 18.23 9.36
N ASN A 144 -15.39 18.66 9.19
CA ASN A 144 -16.52 18.14 9.97
C ASN A 144 -16.88 16.73 9.53
N GLN A 145 -16.90 16.45 8.22
CA GLN A 145 -17.14 15.12 7.69
C GLN A 145 -16.07 14.13 8.16
N LEU A 146 -14.79 14.51 8.10
CA LEU A 146 -13.69 13.69 8.59
C LEU A 146 -13.82 13.43 10.09
N LYS A 147 -14.08 14.48 10.88
CA LYS A 147 -14.23 14.38 12.32
C LYS A 147 -15.35 13.43 12.69
N GLU A 148 -16.54 13.62 12.12
CA GLU A 148 -17.72 12.77 12.37
C GLU A 148 -17.41 11.29 12.11
N LYS A 149 -16.77 10.97 10.98
CA LYS A 149 -16.49 9.57 10.62
C LYS A 149 -15.39 8.94 11.45
N ILE A 150 -14.37 9.70 11.82
CA ILE A 150 -13.33 9.22 12.74
C ILE A 150 -13.92 8.98 14.13
N GLU A 151 -14.72 9.94 14.67
CA GLU A 151 -15.38 9.77 15.95
C GLU A 151 -16.38 8.61 15.96
N GLU A 152 -17.16 8.41 14.87
CA GLU A 152 -18.02 7.24 14.70
C GLU A 152 -17.21 5.93 14.84
N LEU A 153 -16.08 5.84 14.17
CA LEU A 153 -15.22 4.66 14.25
C LEU A 153 -14.56 4.49 15.61
N LEU A 154 -14.16 5.58 16.28
CA LEU A 154 -13.55 5.52 17.61
C LEU A 154 -14.54 5.09 18.70
N LEU A 155 -15.79 5.55 18.64
CA LEU A 155 -16.78 5.40 19.70
C LEU A 155 -17.68 4.17 19.53
N THR A 156 -17.67 3.49 18.39
CA THR A 156 -18.55 2.35 18.10
C THR A 156 -17.74 1.10 17.75
N ASP A 157 -18.39 -0.07 17.74
CA ASP A 157 -17.79 -1.33 17.27
C ASP A 157 -17.72 -1.45 15.74
N LYS A 158 -18.14 -0.42 15.03
CA LYS A 158 -18.12 -0.37 13.57
C LYS A 158 -16.68 -0.53 13.04
N LYS A 159 -16.48 -1.44 12.12
CA LYS A 159 -15.15 -1.74 11.53
C LYS A 159 -14.92 -1.06 10.18
N PHE A 160 -15.95 -0.42 9.62
CA PHE A 160 -15.90 0.22 8.31
C PHE A 160 -16.83 1.42 8.28
N SER A 161 -16.34 2.51 7.69
CA SER A 161 -17.14 3.68 7.33
C SER A 161 -16.68 4.23 5.99
N GLU A 162 -17.54 4.99 5.32
CA GLU A 162 -17.18 5.63 4.05
C GLU A 162 -17.70 7.07 3.96
N ILE A 163 -16.98 7.87 3.16
CA ILE A 163 -17.38 9.20 2.70
C ILE A 163 -17.38 9.14 1.17
N ILE A 164 -18.49 9.49 0.55
CA ILE A 164 -18.59 9.58 -0.91
C ILE A 164 -18.82 11.05 -1.25
N LEU A 165 -17.88 11.64 -1.97
CA LEU A 165 -17.97 13.03 -2.38
C LEU A 165 -18.71 13.17 -3.72
N SER A 166 -19.19 14.38 -4.00
CA SER A 166 -20.07 14.66 -5.15
C SER A 166 -19.39 14.50 -6.50
N ASP A 167 -18.07 14.45 -6.53
CA ASP A 167 -17.26 14.28 -7.73
C ASP A 167 -16.91 12.81 -8.05
N TRP A 168 -17.43 11.87 -7.23
CA TRP A 168 -17.20 10.42 -7.40
C TRP A 168 -18.03 9.80 -8.52
#